data_0ca670bdaa08c64ebaa9104c08a2d34d
#
_entry.id   0ca670bdaa08c64ebaa9104c08a2d34d
#
_cell.length_a   1.000
_cell.length_b   1.000
_cell.length_c   1.000
_cell.angle_alpha   90.00
_cell.angle_beta   90.00
_cell.angle_gamma   90.00
#
_symmetry.space_group_name_H-M   'P 1'
#
loop_
_entity.id
_entity.type
_entity.pdbx_description
1 polymer ?
#
loop_
_entity_poly.entity_id
_entity_poly.type
_entity_poly.pdbx_seq_one_letter_code
_entity_poly.pdbx_strand_id
1 'polypeptide(L)'
;MSSKRIKQNARMFGLVLLLAGLTTGTTESVMAQVHDFDHTHAAYTEVVKAHVTNGQVDYKAIKAGPAALNGYLDSLAAVSERDFKAWTEPQQIAFLANLYNAATLKLVLDHYPLKSIKDIGNVFKGPWDQPVVRLFGRTITLNNLEHDILRKDYNEPRLHMALVCAAKGCPILRGEAYVAERLDAQLDDQSRRYLASSAGLVLDRAKGEAHISSIFKWYGKDFPSVAAFVAKYSGQSLDGLKIRYLDYDWSLNEP
;
A
#
# COMPACT_ATOMS: atom_id res chain seq x y z
N MET A 1 103.54 26.71 -38.70
CA MET A 1 103.09 25.36 -38.81
C MET A 1 101.78 25.24 -38.06
N SER A 2 100.75 24.93 -38.76
CA SER A 2 99.38 24.58 -38.53
C SER A 2 98.61 25.07 -37.30
N SER A 3 97.80 26.08 -37.51
CA SER A 3 96.75 26.56 -36.59
C SER A 3 95.46 25.77 -36.84
N LYS A 4 94.90 25.21 -35.83
CA LYS A 4 93.53 24.69 -35.89
C LYS A 4 92.57 25.55 -35.03
N ARG A 5 91.66 26.17 -35.72
CA ARG A 5 90.55 26.95 -35.20
C ARG A 5 89.55 25.94 -34.55
N ILE A 6 89.21 26.17 -33.31
CA ILE A 6 88.07 25.49 -32.62
C ILE A 6 86.85 26.37 -32.80
N LYS A 7 85.81 25.83 -33.47
CA LYS A 7 84.46 26.45 -33.53
C LYS A 7 83.69 26.19 -32.24
N GLN A 8 83.28 27.26 -31.54
CA GLN A 8 82.36 27.22 -30.46
C GLN A 8 80.92 27.11 -31.04
N ASN A 9 80.24 26.00 -30.71
CA ASN A 9 78.83 25.83 -30.94
C ASN A 9 78.07 26.28 -29.67
N ALA A 10 77.35 27.39 -29.78
CA ALA A 10 76.39 27.81 -28.76
C ALA A 10 75.16 26.91 -28.80
N ARG A 11 74.91 26.17 -27.72
CA ARG A 11 73.67 25.41 -27.52
C ARG A 11 72.70 26.34 -26.79
N MET A 12 71.65 26.70 -27.50
CA MET A 12 70.48 27.40 -26.98
C MET A 12 69.64 26.40 -26.16
N PHE A 13 69.55 26.57 -24.83
CA PHE A 13 68.64 25.83 -23.98
C PHE A 13 67.23 26.42 -24.14
N GLY A 14 66.33 25.67 -24.80
CA GLY A 14 64.94 25.98 -24.81
C GLY A 14 64.29 25.57 -23.49
N LEU A 15 63.76 26.54 -22.78
CA LEU A 15 62.99 26.33 -21.55
C LEU A 15 61.58 25.87 -21.96
N VAL A 16 61.25 24.58 -21.78
CA VAL A 16 59.92 24.06 -21.95
C VAL A 16 59.15 24.31 -20.65
N LEU A 17 58.24 25.31 -20.67
CA LEU A 17 57.25 25.50 -19.61
C LEU A 17 56.16 24.44 -19.75
N LEU A 18 56.17 23.43 -18.87
CA LEU A 18 55.03 22.54 -18.67
C LEU A 18 53.95 23.29 -17.90
N LEU A 19 52.90 23.72 -18.61
CA LEU A 19 51.64 24.14 -17.98
C LEU A 19 50.92 22.88 -17.48
N ALA A 20 51.00 22.61 -16.17
CA ALA A 20 50.15 21.66 -15.52
C ALA A 20 48.74 22.24 -15.40
N GLY A 21 47.84 21.84 -16.34
CA GLY A 21 46.45 22.14 -16.25
C GLY A 21 45.81 21.42 -15.02
N LEU A 22 45.54 22.16 -13.97
CA LEU A 22 44.63 21.68 -12.90
C LEU A 22 43.23 21.66 -13.48
N THR A 23 42.75 20.48 -13.89
CA THR A 23 41.33 20.24 -14.07
C THR A 23 40.70 20.11 -12.69
N THR A 24 40.11 21.18 -12.17
CA THR A 24 39.20 21.11 -11.04
C THR A 24 37.94 20.37 -11.50
N GLY A 25 37.95 19.05 -11.30
CA GLY A 25 36.75 18.26 -11.43
C GLY A 25 35.74 18.71 -10.38
N THR A 26 34.79 19.54 -10.78
CA THR A 26 33.59 19.79 -10.00
C THR A 26 32.82 18.47 -9.93
N THR A 27 32.96 17.78 -8.83
CA THR A 27 32.03 16.72 -8.46
C THR A 27 30.69 17.42 -8.21
N GLU A 28 29.83 17.49 -9.25
CA GLU A 28 28.42 17.75 -9.07
C GLU A 28 27.90 16.65 -8.18
N SER A 29 27.75 16.98 -6.91
CA SER A 29 26.99 16.17 -5.97
C SER A 29 25.56 16.18 -6.51
N VAL A 30 25.15 15.08 -7.17
CA VAL A 30 23.75 14.84 -7.50
C VAL A 30 23.04 14.71 -6.16
N MET A 31 22.57 15.85 -5.65
CA MET A 31 21.62 15.90 -4.56
C MET A 31 20.41 15.15 -5.09
N ALA A 32 20.23 13.90 -4.65
CA ALA A 32 18.99 13.19 -4.84
C ALA A 32 17.89 14.12 -4.30
N GLN A 33 17.03 14.62 -5.17
CA GLN A 33 15.85 15.35 -4.74
C GLN A 33 15.09 14.42 -3.81
N VAL A 34 15.04 14.80 -2.54
CA VAL A 34 14.12 14.18 -1.58
C VAL A 34 12.74 14.60 -2.09
N HIS A 35 12.12 13.76 -2.91
CA HIS A 35 10.72 13.91 -3.24
C HIS A 35 9.97 13.66 -1.94
N ASP A 36 9.49 14.74 -1.35
CA ASP A 36 8.58 14.65 -0.20
C ASP A 36 7.36 13.83 -0.65
N PHE A 37 7.09 12.74 0.06
CA PHE A 37 5.98 11.86 -0.31
C PHE A 37 4.65 12.60 -0.10
N ASP A 38 3.74 12.52 -1.07
CA ASP A 38 2.40 13.10 -0.96
C ASP A 38 1.53 12.32 0.04
N HIS A 39 1.52 12.75 1.30
CA HIS A 39 0.71 12.17 2.37
C HIS A 39 -0.80 12.40 2.20
N THR A 40 -1.23 13.21 1.23
CA THR A 40 -2.65 13.32 0.87
C THR A 40 -3.13 12.16 0.02
N HIS A 41 -2.19 11.36 -0.54
CA HIS A 41 -2.48 10.26 -1.45
C HIS A 41 -3.42 10.65 -2.60
N ALA A 42 -3.31 11.90 -3.08
CA ALA A 42 -4.23 12.47 -4.07
C ALA A 42 -4.34 11.61 -5.33
N ALA A 43 -3.22 11.09 -5.84
CA ALA A 43 -3.19 10.23 -7.02
C ALA A 43 -4.05 8.96 -6.84
N TYR A 44 -4.02 8.34 -5.65
CA TYR A 44 -4.85 7.16 -5.37
C TYR A 44 -6.32 7.53 -5.21
N THR A 45 -6.61 8.66 -4.55
CA THR A 45 -7.97 9.18 -4.44
C THR A 45 -8.61 9.36 -5.81
N GLU A 46 -7.90 9.92 -6.78
CA GLU A 46 -8.42 10.07 -8.15
C GLU A 46 -8.70 8.71 -8.82
N VAL A 47 -7.85 7.71 -8.61
CA VAL A 47 -8.10 6.35 -9.13
C VAL A 47 -9.37 5.75 -8.56
N VAL A 48 -9.51 5.72 -7.23
CA VAL A 48 -10.68 5.07 -6.60
C VAL A 48 -11.96 5.88 -6.82
N LYS A 49 -11.88 7.20 -6.86
CA LYS A 49 -13.02 8.08 -7.15
C LYS A 49 -13.58 7.87 -8.57
N ALA A 50 -12.69 7.62 -9.53
CA ALA A 50 -13.08 7.39 -10.93
C ALA A 50 -13.67 5.99 -11.16
N HIS A 51 -13.27 4.99 -10.37
CA HIS A 51 -13.55 3.59 -10.68
C HIS A 51 -14.26 2.81 -9.56
N VAL A 52 -14.60 3.46 -8.43
CA VAL A 52 -15.30 2.81 -7.32
C VAL A 52 -16.64 3.49 -7.07
N THR A 53 -17.71 2.71 -7.19
CA THR A 53 -19.08 3.18 -6.90
C THR A 53 -19.72 2.27 -5.86
N ASN A 54 -20.09 2.81 -4.70
CA ASN A 54 -20.67 2.03 -3.60
C ASN A 54 -19.83 0.81 -3.19
N GLY A 55 -18.51 0.91 -3.29
CA GLY A 55 -17.56 -0.18 -2.96
C GLY A 55 -17.35 -1.20 -4.07
N GLN A 56 -18.10 -1.14 -5.14
CA GLN A 56 -17.89 -1.94 -6.34
C GLN A 56 -16.84 -1.31 -7.25
N VAL A 57 -15.97 -2.12 -7.82
CA VAL A 57 -14.81 -1.69 -8.60
C VAL A 57 -15.02 -2.00 -10.08
N ASP A 58 -14.89 -1.00 -10.94
CA ASP A 58 -14.82 -1.21 -12.39
C ASP A 58 -13.41 -1.64 -12.81
N TYR A 59 -13.11 -2.92 -12.58
CA TYR A 59 -11.83 -3.53 -12.95
C TYR A 59 -11.55 -3.44 -14.45
N LYS A 60 -12.60 -3.53 -15.27
CA LYS A 60 -12.45 -3.45 -16.72
C LYS A 60 -11.94 -2.09 -17.16
N ALA A 61 -12.49 -1.01 -16.59
CA ALA A 61 -12.06 0.35 -16.91
C ALA A 61 -10.63 0.61 -16.40
N ILE A 62 -10.29 0.20 -15.16
CA ILE A 62 -8.91 0.34 -14.66
C ILE A 62 -7.94 -0.45 -15.52
N LYS A 63 -8.30 -1.66 -15.95
CA LYS A 63 -7.44 -2.49 -16.82
C LYS A 63 -7.19 -1.84 -18.18
N ALA A 64 -8.17 -1.13 -18.73
CA ALA A 64 -8.03 -0.42 -19.99
C ALA A 64 -7.10 0.81 -19.89
N GLY A 65 -6.98 1.42 -18.69
CA GLY A 65 -6.13 2.59 -18.44
C GLY A 65 -5.35 2.50 -17.11
N PRO A 66 -4.43 1.54 -16.93
CA PRO A 66 -3.82 1.25 -15.63
C PRO A 66 -2.72 2.24 -15.20
N ALA A 67 -2.39 3.23 -16.02
CA ALA A 67 -1.24 4.11 -15.82
C ALA A 67 -1.30 4.87 -14.48
N ALA A 68 -2.48 5.39 -14.09
CA ALA A 68 -2.65 6.14 -12.84
C ALA A 68 -2.40 5.25 -11.60
N LEU A 69 -2.96 4.04 -11.57
CA LEU A 69 -2.73 3.09 -10.49
C LEU A 69 -1.26 2.64 -10.43
N ASN A 70 -0.65 2.35 -11.58
CA ASN A 70 0.75 1.96 -11.65
C ASN A 70 1.66 3.10 -11.17
N GLY A 71 1.42 4.34 -11.61
CA GLY A 71 2.19 5.50 -11.16
C GLY A 71 2.10 5.72 -9.64
N TYR A 72 0.92 5.52 -9.07
CA TYR A 72 0.76 5.58 -7.62
C TYR A 72 1.55 4.46 -6.90
N LEU A 73 1.46 3.22 -7.37
CA LEU A 73 2.26 2.10 -6.83
C LEU A 73 3.77 2.34 -6.97
N ASP A 74 4.22 2.99 -8.05
CA ASP A 74 5.61 3.38 -8.24
C ASP A 74 6.04 4.44 -7.22
N SER A 75 5.18 5.43 -6.92
CA SER A 75 5.45 6.44 -5.90
C SER A 75 5.59 5.84 -4.51
N LEU A 76 4.75 4.87 -4.16
CA LEU A 76 4.85 4.13 -2.90
C LEU A 76 6.16 3.30 -2.83
N ALA A 77 6.51 2.64 -3.92
CA ALA A 77 7.73 1.81 -3.99
C ALA A 77 9.02 2.64 -3.89
N ALA A 78 8.97 3.92 -4.24
CA ALA A 78 10.12 4.84 -4.16
C ALA A 78 10.42 5.31 -2.73
N VAL A 79 9.48 5.16 -1.79
CA VAL A 79 9.69 5.56 -0.38
C VAL A 79 10.74 4.65 0.27
N SER A 80 11.75 5.28 0.89
CA SER A 80 12.76 4.54 1.64
C SER A 80 12.25 4.12 3.02
N GLU A 81 12.77 3.01 3.55
CA GLU A 81 12.43 2.56 4.91
C GLU A 81 12.82 3.61 5.97
N ARG A 82 13.92 4.35 5.73
CA ARG A 82 14.37 5.42 6.61
C ARG A 82 13.35 6.57 6.68
N ASP A 83 12.87 7.02 5.51
CA ASP A 83 11.92 8.13 5.44
C ASP A 83 10.58 7.72 6.03
N PHE A 84 10.09 6.52 5.72
CA PHE A 84 8.89 5.94 6.32
C PHE A 84 8.96 5.89 7.86
N LYS A 85 10.08 5.46 8.43
CA LYS A 85 10.27 5.40 9.89
C LYS A 85 10.28 6.77 10.57
N ALA A 86 10.54 7.84 9.83
CA ALA A 86 10.48 9.20 10.35
C ALA A 86 9.07 9.78 10.39
N TRP A 87 8.09 9.15 9.75
CA TRP A 87 6.70 9.59 9.72
C TRP A 87 5.96 9.29 11.01
N THR A 88 4.87 10.03 11.24
CA THR A 88 3.94 9.74 12.33
C THR A 88 3.22 8.41 12.10
N GLU A 89 2.79 7.76 13.17
CA GLU A 89 2.04 6.50 13.08
C GLU A 89 0.79 6.60 12.17
N PRO A 90 -0.05 7.67 12.23
CA PRO A 90 -1.16 7.81 11.27
C PRO A 90 -0.72 7.89 9.80
N GLN A 91 0.43 8.54 9.51
CA GLN A 91 0.97 8.57 8.15
C GLN A 91 1.44 7.18 7.69
N GLN A 92 2.10 6.45 8.58
CA GLN A 92 2.54 5.08 8.31
C GLN A 92 1.35 4.15 8.06
N ILE A 93 0.32 4.20 8.89
CA ILE A 93 -0.89 3.37 8.73
C ILE A 93 -1.62 3.72 7.43
N ALA A 94 -1.83 5.00 7.13
CA ALA A 94 -2.48 5.44 5.91
C ALA A 94 -1.73 4.95 4.66
N PHE A 95 -0.39 5.09 4.66
CA PHE A 95 0.47 4.60 3.59
C PHE A 95 0.33 3.09 3.38
N LEU A 96 0.46 2.29 4.45
CA LEU A 96 0.41 0.83 4.36
C LEU A 96 -0.98 0.30 3.98
N ALA A 97 -2.06 0.93 4.49
CA ALA A 97 -3.43 0.56 4.13
C ALA A 97 -3.73 0.88 2.65
N ASN A 98 -3.32 2.04 2.17
CA ASN A 98 -3.45 2.40 0.76
C ASN A 98 -2.59 1.50 -0.14
N LEU A 99 -1.36 1.16 0.29
CA LEU A 99 -0.49 0.22 -0.43
C LEU A 99 -1.14 -1.16 -0.55
N TYR A 100 -1.70 -1.70 0.54
CA TYR A 100 -2.42 -2.97 0.53
C TYR A 100 -3.57 -2.95 -0.47
N ASN A 101 -4.42 -1.93 -0.40
CA ASN A 101 -5.59 -1.81 -1.26
C ASN A 101 -5.21 -1.61 -2.73
N ALA A 102 -4.23 -0.76 -3.04
CA ALA A 102 -3.74 -0.54 -4.40
C ALA A 102 -3.06 -1.80 -4.98
N ALA A 103 -2.27 -2.52 -4.16
CA ALA A 103 -1.64 -3.78 -4.57
C ALA A 103 -2.68 -4.89 -4.78
N THR A 104 -3.75 -4.92 -3.99
CA THR A 104 -4.88 -5.84 -4.20
C THR A 104 -5.59 -5.55 -5.52
N LEU A 105 -5.86 -4.28 -5.84
CA LEU A 105 -6.39 -3.90 -7.16
C LEU A 105 -5.46 -4.38 -8.28
N LYS A 106 -4.17 -4.11 -8.15
CA LYS A 106 -3.16 -4.53 -9.14
C LYS A 106 -3.15 -6.05 -9.34
N LEU A 107 -3.17 -6.81 -8.24
CA LEU A 107 -3.20 -8.27 -8.29
C LEU A 107 -4.44 -8.79 -9.05
N VAL A 108 -5.61 -8.23 -8.80
CA VAL A 108 -6.83 -8.57 -9.53
C VAL A 108 -6.69 -8.22 -11.01
N LEU A 109 -6.22 -7.02 -11.34
CA LEU A 109 -6.07 -6.56 -12.73
C LEU A 109 -5.11 -7.43 -13.56
N ASP A 110 -4.05 -7.95 -12.94
CA ASP A 110 -3.07 -8.80 -13.60
C ASP A 110 -3.68 -10.15 -14.03
N HIS A 111 -4.76 -10.57 -13.35
CA HIS A 111 -5.44 -11.84 -13.61
C HIS A 111 -6.85 -11.67 -14.20
N TYR A 112 -7.32 -10.43 -14.33
CA TYR A 112 -8.68 -10.14 -14.81
C TYR A 112 -8.87 -10.55 -16.30
N PRO A 113 -10.00 -11.16 -16.71
CA PRO A 113 -11.23 -11.36 -15.92
C PRO A 113 -11.16 -12.60 -15.02
N LEU A 114 -11.76 -12.51 -13.83
CA LEU A 114 -11.90 -13.60 -12.87
C LEU A 114 -13.20 -13.42 -12.06
N LYS A 115 -13.72 -14.49 -11.46
CA LYS A 115 -14.96 -14.43 -10.66
C LYS A 115 -14.70 -14.20 -9.18
N SER A 116 -13.50 -14.51 -8.71
CA SER A 116 -13.10 -14.38 -7.32
C SER A 116 -11.60 -14.14 -7.24
N ILE A 117 -11.14 -13.35 -6.28
CA ILE A 117 -9.71 -13.24 -6.00
C ILE A 117 -9.08 -14.62 -5.69
N LYS A 118 -9.88 -15.57 -5.17
CA LYS A 118 -9.45 -16.94 -4.88
C LYS A 118 -9.10 -17.76 -6.12
N ASP A 119 -9.47 -17.30 -7.31
CA ASP A 119 -9.06 -17.92 -8.57
C ASP A 119 -7.58 -17.66 -8.91
N ILE A 120 -6.93 -16.74 -8.17
CA ILE A 120 -5.51 -16.38 -8.36
C ILE A 120 -4.63 -17.35 -7.56
N GLY A 121 -3.56 -17.83 -8.21
CA GLY A 121 -2.60 -18.71 -7.59
C GLY A 121 -2.78 -20.17 -7.96
N ASN A 122 -2.36 -21.05 -7.07
CA ASN A 122 -2.44 -22.52 -7.25
C ASN A 122 -2.64 -23.24 -5.91
N VAL A 123 -2.62 -24.56 -5.91
CA VAL A 123 -2.85 -25.39 -4.71
C VAL A 123 -1.88 -25.10 -3.55
N PHE A 124 -0.70 -24.51 -3.83
CA PHE A 124 0.35 -24.24 -2.83
C PHE A 124 0.44 -22.77 -2.45
N LYS A 125 0.05 -21.84 -3.33
CA LYS A 125 0.15 -20.40 -3.13
C LYS A 125 -1.14 -19.70 -3.55
N GLY A 126 -1.85 -19.21 -2.55
CA GLY A 126 -3.08 -18.45 -2.76
C GLY A 126 -2.82 -17.02 -3.27
N PRO A 127 -3.88 -16.22 -3.46
CA PRO A 127 -3.75 -14.84 -3.94
C PRO A 127 -2.91 -13.96 -3.02
N TRP A 128 -3.04 -14.12 -1.71
CA TRP A 128 -2.29 -13.32 -0.73
C TRP A 128 -0.82 -13.71 -0.61
N ASP A 129 -0.41 -14.85 -1.19
CA ASP A 129 0.98 -15.32 -1.23
C ASP A 129 1.70 -14.93 -2.54
N GLN A 130 1.03 -14.15 -3.41
CA GLN A 130 1.65 -13.64 -4.62
C GLN A 130 2.56 -12.44 -4.29
N PRO A 131 3.80 -12.39 -4.86
CA PRO A 131 4.75 -11.31 -4.60
C PRO A 131 4.39 -10.06 -5.42
N VAL A 132 3.45 -9.25 -4.92
CA VAL A 132 2.91 -8.09 -5.65
C VAL A 132 3.18 -6.74 -4.99
N VAL A 133 3.58 -6.74 -3.71
CA VAL A 133 3.78 -5.54 -2.92
C VAL A 133 5.23 -5.11 -2.98
N ARG A 134 5.53 -3.96 -3.60
CA ARG A 134 6.86 -3.37 -3.60
C ARG A 134 6.97 -2.40 -2.42
N LEU A 135 7.84 -2.71 -1.46
CA LEU A 135 8.02 -1.94 -0.24
C LEU A 135 9.50 -1.93 0.17
N PHE A 136 10.08 -0.75 0.37
CA PHE A 136 11.46 -0.55 0.86
C PHE A 136 12.51 -1.31 0.04
N GLY A 137 12.40 -1.25 -1.29
CA GLY A 137 13.32 -1.92 -2.22
C GLY A 137 13.15 -3.45 -2.29
N ARG A 138 12.14 -4.02 -1.64
CA ARG A 138 11.82 -5.46 -1.67
C ARG A 138 10.45 -5.70 -2.26
N THR A 139 10.24 -6.90 -2.80
CA THR A 139 8.92 -7.37 -3.18
C THR A 139 8.44 -8.39 -2.14
N ILE A 140 7.30 -8.12 -1.54
CA ILE A 140 6.67 -8.95 -0.51
C ILE A 140 5.25 -9.34 -0.94
N THR A 141 4.57 -10.15 -0.15
CA THR A 141 3.20 -10.58 -0.38
C THR A 141 2.20 -9.71 0.38
N LEU A 142 0.92 -9.78 0.01
CA LEU A 142 -0.15 -9.16 0.81
C LEU A 142 -0.21 -9.75 2.23
N ASN A 143 0.01 -11.07 2.38
CA ASN A 143 0.11 -11.71 3.69
C ASN A 143 1.24 -11.11 4.55
N ASN A 144 2.43 -10.87 3.97
CA ASN A 144 3.51 -10.22 4.71
C ASN A 144 3.13 -8.80 5.13
N LEU A 145 2.53 -8.01 4.22
CA LEU A 145 2.13 -6.65 4.54
C LEU A 145 1.07 -6.61 5.65
N GLU A 146 0.07 -7.50 5.60
CA GLU A 146 -0.99 -7.56 6.60
C GLU A 146 -0.51 -8.15 7.92
N HIS A 147 0.11 -9.34 7.89
CA HIS A 147 0.35 -10.12 9.10
C HIS A 147 1.68 -9.80 9.78
N ASP A 148 2.74 -9.55 9.00
CA ASP A 148 4.08 -9.34 9.54
C ASP A 148 4.38 -7.85 9.81
N ILE A 149 3.60 -6.93 9.21
CA ILE A 149 3.79 -5.49 9.38
C ILE A 149 2.55 -4.86 10.04
N LEU A 150 1.41 -4.75 9.34
CA LEU A 150 0.25 -3.99 9.83
C LEU A 150 -0.27 -4.54 11.17
N ARG A 151 -0.56 -5.83 11.25
CA ARG A 151 -1.12 -6.44 12.48
C ARG A 151 -0.12 -6.60 13.61
N LYS A 152 1.17 -6.65 13.28
CA LYS A 152 2.23 -6.84 14.27
C LYS A 152 2.69 -5.52 14.88
N ASP A 153 2.85 -4.50 14.06
CA ASP A 153 3.49 -3.26 14.45
C ASP A 153 2.48 -2.19 14.91
N TYR A 154 1.17 -2.36 14.55
CA TYR A 154 0.12 -1.40 14.89
C TYR A 154 -1.04 -2.08 15.64
N ASN A 155 -1.40 -1.52 16.80
CA ASN A 155 -2.54 -2.00 17.58
C ASN A 155 -3.84 -1.29 17.16
N GLU A 156 -4.30 -1.56 15.92
CA GLU A 156 -5.45 -0.89 15.31
C GLU A 156 -6.44 -1.91 14.70
N PRO A 157 -7.40 -2.43 15.48
CA PRO A 157 -8.32 -3.47 15.00
C PRO A 157 -9.23 -3.01 13.85
N ARG A 158 -9.45 -1.69 13.68
CA ARG A 158 -10.24 -1.15 12.56
C ARG A 158 -9.57 -1.35 11.21
N LEU A 159 -8.28 -1.71 11.17
CA LEU A 159 -7.60 -2.09 9.93
C LEU A 159 -8.30 -3.24 9.21
N HIS A 160 -8.90 -4.19 9.96
CA HIS A 160 -9.71 -5.25 9.35
C HIS A 160 -10.95 -4.75 8.60
N MET A 161 -11.36 -3.50 8.84
CA MET A 161 -12.44 -2.84 8.09
C MET A 161 -11.91 -1.96 6.96
N ALA A 162 -10.60 -1.70 6.93
CA ALA A 162 -9.93 -0.83 5.95
C ALA A 162 -9.23 -1.60 4.82
N LEU A 163 -8.73 -2.80 5.10
CA LEU A 163 -8.02 -3.64 4.13
C LEU A 163 -9.03 -4.42 3.30
N VAL A 164 -9.01 -4.23 1.98
CA VAL A 164 -10.01 -4.78 1.06
C VAL A 164 -9.45 -5.97 0.29
N CYS A 165 -10.15 -7.10 0.38
CA CYS A 165 -9.75 -8.35 -0.28
C CYS A 165 -10.46 -8.61 -1.62
N ALA A 166 -10.98 -7.59 -2.27
CA ALA A 166 -11.65 -7.66 -3.57
C ALA A 166 -12.87 -8.60 -3.62
N ALA A 167 -13.51 -8.88 -2.49
CA ALA A 167 -14.68 -9.77 -2.38
C ALA A 167 -15.93 -9.00 -1.93
N LYS A 168 -17.13 -9.46 -2.33
CA LYS A 168 -18.41 -8.85 -1.90
C LYS A 168 -18.65 -8.97 -0.39
N GLY A 169 -18.12 -10.00 0.25
CA GLY A 169 -18.18 -10.15 1.71
C GLY A 169 -17.22 -9.25 2.49
N CYS A 170 -16.30 -8.58 1.81
CA CYS A 170 -15.30 -7.67 2.38
C CYS A 170 -15.92 -6.33 2.79
N PRO A 171 -15.31 -5.58 3.71
CA PRO A 171 -15.55 -4.16 3.80
C PRO A 171 -15.35 -3.49 2.44
N ILE A 172 -16.19 -2.51 2.14
CA ILE A 172 -16.18 -1.85 0.83
C ILE A 172 -14.87 -1.07 0.60
N LEU A 173 -14.37 -1.06 -0.62
CA LEU A 173 -13.30 -0.13 -1.00
C LEU A 173 -13.84 1.30 -0.97
N ARG A 174 -13.15 2.21 -0.26
CA ARG A 174 -13.53 3.62 -0.21
C ARG A 174 -13.26 4.31 -1.55
N GLY A 175 -14.10 5.28 -1.91
CA GLY A 175 -13.87 6.18 -3.05
C GLY A 175 -12.85 7.30 -2.77
N GLU A 176 -12.04 7.15 -1.71
CA GLU A 176 -10.96 8.07 -1.32
C GLU A 176 -9.84 7.28 -0.64
N ALA A 177 -8.61 7.81 -0.69
CA ALA A 177 -7.50 7.27 0.07
C ALA A 177 -7.65 7.51 1.58
N TYR A 178 -7.04 6.66 2.39
CA TYR A 178 -6.78 6.96 3.79
C TYR A 178 -5.71 8.05 3.89
N VAL A 179 -5.92 9.04 4.76
CA VAL A 179 -4.98 10.14 4.98
C VAL A 179 -4.79 10.37 6.47
N ALA A 180 -3.58 10.71 6.89
CA ALA A 180 -3.21 10.81 8.31
C ALA A 180 -4.13 11.73 9.11
N GLU A 181 -4.47 12.91 8.55
CA GLU A 181 -5.27 13.94 9.21
C GLU A 181 -6.70 13.51 9.50
N ARG A 182 -7.21 12.50 8.77
CA ARG A 182 -8.58 12.00 8.89
C ARG A 182 -8.63 10.50 9.19
N LEU A 183 -7.48 9.86 9.43
CA LEU A 183 -7.39 8.40 9.54
C LEU A 183 -8.37 7.83 10.57
N ASP A 184 -8.39 8.41 11.78
CA ASP A 184 -9.28 7.96 12.85
C ASP A 184 -10.76 8.05 12.44
N ALA A 185 -11.17 9.17 11.87
CA ALA A 185 -12.53 9.35 11.37
C ALA A 185 -12.87 8.41 10.20
N GLN A 186 -11.92 8.16 9.29
CA GLN A 186 -12.09 7.25 8.16
C GLN A 186 -12.21 5.79 8.61
N LEU A 187 -11.39 5.37 9.58
CA LEU A 187 -11.46 4.01 10.15
C LEU A 187 -12.76 3.79 10.93
N ASP A 188 -13.19 4.79 11.68
CA ASP A 188 -14.48 4.75 12.40
C ASP A 188 -15.67 4.69 11.43
N ASP A 189 -15.67 5.52 10.40
CA ASP A 189 -16.71 5.51 9.36
C ASP A 189 -16.76 4.17 8.63
N GLN A 190 -15.61 3.63 8.27
CA GLN A 190 -15.51 2.33 7.59
C GLN A 190 -16.03 1.18 8.47
N SER A 191 -15.74 1.21 9.76
CA SER A 191 -16.25 0.24 10.73
C SER A 191 -17.77 0.30 10.87
N ARG A 192 -18.34 1.52 10.93
CA ARG A 192 -19.80 1.72 10.96
C ARG A 192 -20.46 1.24 9.66
N ARG A 193 -19.92 1.60 8.51
CA ARG A 193 -20.45 1.18 7.20
C ARG A 193 -20.47 -0.33 7.05
N TYR A 194 -19.39 -0.99 7.44
CA TYR A 194 -19.32 -2.44 7.33
C TYR A 194 -20.34 -3.11 8.25
N LEU A 195 -20.42 -2.71 9.51
CA LEU A 195 -21.37 -3.28 10.47
C LEU A 195 -22.83 -2.90 10.21
N ALA A 196 -23.10 -1.86 9.41
CA ALA A 196 -24.43 -1.53 8.91
C ALA A 196 -24.85 -2.38 7.70
N SER A 197 -23.91 -3.08 7.06
CA SER A 197 -24.17 -3.94 5.91
C SER A 197 -24.57 -5.37 6.34
N SER A 198 -25.27 -6.08 5.46
CA SER A 198 -25.61 -7.50 5.67
C SER A 198 -24.39 -8.42 5.67
N ALA A 199 -23.24 -7.99 5.14
CA ALA A 199 -21.97 -8.71 5.21
C ALA A 199 -21.27 -8.54 6.58
N GLY A 200 -21.58 -7.47 7.32
CA GLY A 200 -20.99 -7.18 8.62
C GLY A 200 -21.77 -7.74 9.80
N LEU A 201 -23.08 -7.47 9.83
CA LEU A 201 -23.96 -7.84 10.95
C LEU A 201 -25.41 -8.07 10.50
N VAL A 202 -26.00 -9.17 10.93
CA VAL A 202 -27.43 -9.45 10.82
C VAL A 202 -27.94 -9.93 12.17
N LEU A 203 -28.96 -9.26 12.73
CA LEU A 203 -29.58 -9.63 13.99
C LEU A 203 -30.89 -10.38 13.75
N ASP A 204 -30.99 -11.61 14.24
CA ASP A 204 -32.24 -12.37 14.33
C ASP A 204 -32.67 -12.43 15.81
N ARG A 205 -33.30 -11.35 16.28
CA ARG A 205 -33.73 -11.24 17.67
C ARG A 205 -34.83 -12.24 18.03
N ALA A 206 -35.63 -12.68 17.05
CA ALA A 206 -36.66 -13.69 17.26
C ALA A 206 -36.07 -15.06 17.61
N LYS A 207 -34.90 -15.37 17.02
CA LYS A 207 -34.14 -16.59 17.34
C LYS A 207 -33.09 -16.39 18.46
N GLY A 208 -32.92 -15.17 18.95
CA GLY A 208 -31.86 -14.86 19.91
C GLY A 208 -30.46 -15.02 19.31
N GLU A 209 -30.28 -14.71 18.01
CA GLU A 209 -29.01 -14.89 17.31
C GLU A 209 -28.49 -13.59 16.72
N ALA A 210 -27.17 -13.43 16.75
CA ALA A 210 -26.44 -12.40 16.03
C ALA A 210 -25.46 -13.08 15.05
N HIS A 211 -25.64 -12.80 13.78
CA HIS A 211 -24.79 -13.30 12.71
C HIS A 211 -23.80 -12.18 12.35
N ILE A 212 -22.53 -12.38 12.69
CA ILE A 212 -21.46 -11.41 12.46
C ILE A 212 -20.52 -11.91 11.36
N SER A 213 -19.80 -11.01 10.72
CA SER A 213 -18.84 -11.36 9.67
C SER A 213 -17.83 -12.42 10.12
N SER A 214 -17.45 -13.31 9.20
CA SER A 214 -16.35 -14.26 9.40
C SER A 214 -14.99 -13.60 9.65
N ILE A 215 -14.81 -12.31 9.37
CA ILE A 215 -13.64 -11.52 9.76
C ILE A 215 -13.42 -11.62 11.28
N PHE A 216 -14.45 -11.52 12.08
CA PHE A 216 -14.37 -11.65 13.54
C PHE A 216 -14.03 -13.07 14.02
N LYS A 217 -14.28 -14.10 13.20
CA LYS A 217 -13.82 -15.46 13.46
C LYS A 217 -12.32 -15.61 13.17
N TRP A 218 -11.86 -15.06 12.07
CA TRP A 218 -10.47 -15.20 11.63
C TRP A 218 -9.52 -14.35 12.46
N TYR A 219 -9.93 -13.13 12.79
CA TYR A 219 -9.10 -12.11 13.43
C TYR A 219 -9.58 -11.71 14.84
N GLY A 220 -10.43 -12.51 15.47
CA GLY A 220 -11.04 -12.18 16.77
C GLY A 220 -10.05 -11.84 17.88
N LYS A 221 -8.81 -12.35 17.77
CA LYS A 221 -7.73 -12.07 18.75
C LYS A 221 -7.17 -10.64 18.65
N ASP A 222 -7.36 -9.97 17.53
CA ASP A 222 -6.88 -8.61 17.31
C ASP A 222 -7.85 -7.57 17.93
N PHE A 223 -9.05 -8.02 18.31
CA PHE A 223 -10.05 -7.19 18.98
C PHE A 223 -10.02 -7.43 20.48
N PRO A 224 -9.85 -6.40 21.31
CA PRO A 224 -9.97 -6.55 22.77
C PRO A 224 -11.29 -7.21 23.19
N SER A 225 -12.37 -6.87 22.49
CA SER A 225 -13.68 -7.53 22.57
C SER A 225 -14.45 -7.34 21.29
N VAL A 226 -14.76 -8.43 20.59
CA VAL A 226 -15.58 -8.39 19.38
C VAL A 226 -16.98 -7.83 19.68
N ALA A 227 -17.60 -8.23 20.80
CA ALA A 227 -18.93 -7.73 21.17
C ALA A 227 -18.93 -6.22 21.43
N ALA A 228 -17.90 -5.71 22.14
CA ALA A 228 -17.77 -4.27 22.38
C ALA A 228 -17.50 -3.50 21.07
N PHE A 229 -16.69 -4.04 20.16
CA PHE A 229 -16.43 -3.43 18.85
C PHE A 229 -17.72 -3.35 18.03
N VAL A 230 -18.47 -4.45 17.93
CA VAL A 230 -19.76 -4.47 17.23
C VAL A 230 -20.72 -3.47 17.84
N ALA A 231 -20.87 -3.46 19.17
CA ALA A 231 -21.76 -2.53 19.86
C ALA A 231 -21.37 -1.07 19.59
N LYS A 232 -20.07 -0.74 19.66
CA LYS A 232 -19.56 0.62 19.42
C LYS A 232 -19.92 1.13 18.03
N TYR A 233 -19.71 0.30 17.00
CA TYR A 233 -19.81 0.76 15.61
C TYR A 233 -21.16 0.50 14.95
N SER A 234 -21.95 -0.47 15.43
CA SER A 234 -23.32 -0.71 14.94
C SER A 234 -24.41 -0.04 15.78
N GLY A 235 -24.10 0.37 17.02
CA GLY A 235 -25.10 0.81 17.99
C GLY A 235 -25.97 -0.34 18.52
N GLN A 236 -25.62 -1.60 18.26
CA GLN A 236 -26.40 -2.79 18.62
C GLN A 236 -25.67 -3.63 19.66
N SER A 237 -26.28 -3.87 20.85
CA SER A 237 -25.74 -4.84 21.80
C SER A 237 -25.93 -6.26 21.29
N LEU A 238 -24.92 -7.08 21.52
CA LEU A 238 -24.95 -8.54 21.30
C LEU A 238 -25.29 -9.32 22.59
N ASP A 239 -25.57 -8.63 23.69
CA ASP A 239 -25.85 -9.26 24.99
C ASP A 239 -27.04 -10.20 24.91
N GLY A 240 -26.87 -11.40 25.44
CA GLY A 240 -27.90 -12.45 25.44
C GLY A 240 -28.13 -13.11 24.06
N LEU A 241 -27.42 -12.68 23.02
CA LEU A 241 -27.53 -13.28 21.68
C LEU A 241 -26.47 -14.36 21.46
N LYS A 242 -26.85 -15.43 20.80
CA LYS A 242 -25.94 -16.48 20.33
C LYS A 242 -25.19 -15.99 19.09
N ILE A 243 -23.87 -15.92 19.19
CA ILE A 243 -23.04 -15.51 18.06
C ILE A 243 -22.96 -16.62 17.02
N ARG A 244 -23.21 -16.25 15.76
CA ARG A 244 -23.00 -17.03 14.56
C ARG A 244 -22.09 -16.27 13.62
N TYR A 245 -21.45 -16.98 12.69
CA TYR A 245 -20.63 -16.33 11.66
C TYR A 245 -21.34 -16.45 10.32
N LEU A 246 -21.39 -15.32 9.60
CA LEU A 246 -21.92 -15.25 8.25
C LEU A 246 -21.02 -16.04 7.29
N ASP A 247 -21.64 -16.66 6.29
CA ASP A 247 -20.90 -17.13 5.13
C ASP A 247 -20.26 -15.94 4.41
N TYR A 248 -19.03 -16.12 3.97
CA TYR A 248 -18.28 -15.03 3.36
C TYR A 248 -18.38 -15.12 1.85
N ASP A 249 -18.97 -14.10 1.24
CA ASP A 249 -19.12 -14.02 -0.22
C ASP A 249 -17.77 -13.64 -0.87
N TRP A 250 -17.13 -14.64 -1.47
CA TRP A 250 -15.86 -14.49 -2.15
C TRP A 250 -15.98 -14.05 -3.61
N SER A 251 -17.19 -13.83 -4.13
CA SER A 251 -17.35 -13.30 -5.47
C SER A 251 -16.72 -11.91 -5.57
N LEU A 252 -16.15 -11.61 -6.74
CA LEU A 252 -15.44 -10.35 -6.98
C LEU A 252 -16.38 -9.16 -6.75
N ASN A 253 -15.87 -8.12 -6.10
CA ASN A 253 -16.62 -6.90 -5.79
C ASN A 253 -16.76 -5.96 -7.01
N GLU A 254 -17.15 -6.51 -8.15
CA GLU A 254 -17.48 -5.75 -9.35
C GLU A 254 -19.02 -5.61 -9.52
N PRO A 255 -19.50 -4.63 -10.36
CA PRO A 255 -20.90 -4.42 -10.67
C PRO A 255 -21.65 -5.64 -11.19
#